data_c114f5777f68658b47cb63b58989b041
#
_entry.id   c114f5777f68658b47cb63b58989b041
#
_cell.length_a   1.000
_cell.length_b   1.000
_cell.length_c   1.000
_cell.angle_alpha   90.00
_cell.angle_beta   90.00
_cell.angle_gamma   90.00
#
_symmetry.space_group_name_H-M   'P 1'
#
loop_
_entity.id
_entity.type
_entity.pdbx_description
1 polymer ?
#
loop_
_entity_poly.entity_id
_entity_poly.type
_entity_poly.pdbx_seq_one_letter_code
_entity_poly.pdbx_strand_id
1 'polypeptide(L)' 'MEFSDAQLRVLIDERKNRNAEYHSTTNKKKYLFWNEIAEKLNVQERTNYFTGDECHKKFLSLIKAFYVSRVG' A
#
# COMPACT_ATOMS: atom_id res chain seq x y z
N MET A 1 1.72 -3.88 -12.97
CA MET A 1 1.88 -2.49 -12.49
C MET A 1 3.20 -2.33 -11.74
N GLU A 2 3.97 -1.34 -12.10
CA GLU A 2 5.25 -1.06 -11.44
C GLU A 2 5.16 0.18 -10.57
N PHE A 3 5.87 0.15 -9.45
CA PHE A 3 5.95 1.26 -8.51
C PHE A 3 7.40 1.75 -8.46
N SER A 4 7.59 3.07 -8.49
CA SER A 4 8.91 3.65 -8.26
C SER A 4 9.25 3.57 -6.76
N ASP A 5 10.52 3.79 -6.42
CA ASP A 5 10.96 3.79 -5.03
C ASP A 5 10.21 4.84 -4.21
N ALA A 6 9.95 6.02 -4.77
CA ALA A 6 9.19 7.07 -4.10
C ALA A 6 7.75 6.63 -3.83
N GLN A 7 7.13 5.94 -4.80
CA GLN A 7 5.76 5.44 -4.66
C GLN A 7 5.69 4.31 -3.62
N LEU A 8 6.68 3.42 -3.61
CA LEU A 8 6.76 2.37 -2.60
C LEU A 8 6.91 2.95 -1.21
N ARG A 9 7.66 4.03 -1.07
CA ARG A 9 7.82 4.71 0.22
C ARG A 9 6.48 5.28 0.71
N VAL A 10 5.70 5.91 -0.18
CA VAL A 10 4.37 6.41 0.17
C VAL A 10 3.49 5.26 0.68
N LEU A 11 3.50 4.13 -0.02
CA LEU A 11 2.71 2.96 0.32
C LEU A 11 3.08 2.45 1.73
N ILE A 12 4.37 2.30 1.98
CA ILE A 12 4.88 1.81 3.26
C ILE A 12 4.58 2.80 4.38
N ASP A 13 4.85 4.09 4.17
CA ASP A 13 4.65 5.12 5.17
C ASP A 13 3.19 5.26 5.56
N GLU A 14 2.28 5.25 4.59
CA GLU A 14 0.85 5.33 4.86
C GLU A 14 0.38 4.13 5.68
N ARG A 15 0.80 2.93 5.31
CA ARG A 15 0.43 1.72 6.04
C ARG A 15 0.97 1.75 7.46
N LYS A 16 2.18 2.22 7.65
CA LYS A 16 2.84 2.32 8.95
C LYS A 16 2.19 3.40 9.81
N ASN A 17 2.01 4.60 9.27
CA ASN A 17 1.48 5.74 10.01
C ASN A 17 0.02 5.55 10.40
N ARG A 18 -0.72 4.78 9.61
CA ARG A 18 -2.14 4.52 9.84
C ARG A 18 -2.39 3.11 10.35
N ASN A 19 -1.42 2.53 11.02
CA ASN A 19 -1.50 1.14 11.48
C ASN A 19 -2.69 0.89 12.40
N ALA A 20 -2.94 1.77 13.36
CA ALA A 20 -4.06 1.64 14.29
C ALA A 20 -5.39 1.69 13.55
N GLU A 21 -5.53 2.62 12.61
CA GLU A 21 -6.72 2.74 11.77
C GLU A 21 -6.95 1.47 10.95
N TYR A 22 -5.89 0.94 10.36
CA TYR A 22 -5.97 -0.27 9.55
C TYR A 22 -6.47 -1.45 10.39
N HIS A 23 -5.91 -1.64 11.59
CA HIS A 23 -6.30 -2.74 12.47
C HIS A 23 -7.70 -2.59 13.05
N SER A 24 -8.17 -1.37 13.24
CA SER A 24 -9.53 -1.12 13.73
C SER A 24 -10.58 -1.23 12.62
N THR A 25 -10.15 -1.28 11.36
CA THR A 25 -11.05 -1.41 10.22
C THR A 25 -11.39 -2.88 9.99
N THR A 26 -12.68 -3.18 9.76
CA THR A 26 -13.10 -4.54 9.48
C THR A 26 -12.49 -5.03 8.18
N ASN A 27 -12.32 -6.36 8.05
CA ASN A 27 -11.77 -6.95 6.83
C ASN A 27 -12.58 -6.57 5.58
N LYS A 28 -13.90 -6.43 5.72
CA LYS A 28 -14.77 -6.05 4.62
C LYS A 28 -14.49 -4.63 4.10
N LYS A 29 -13.95 -3.77 4.96
CA LYS A 29 -13.71 -2.35 4.63
C LYS A 29 -12.23 -2.02 4.41
N LYS A 30 -11.34 -2.99 4.55
CA LYS A 30 -9.92 -2.74 4.36
C LYS A 30 -9.58 -2.29 2.94
N TYR A 31 -10.39 -2.67 1.96
CA TYR A 31 -10.20 -2.18 0.59
C TYR A 31 -10.31 -0.65 0.50
N LEU A 32 -11.11 -0.03 1.38
CA LEU A 32 -11.24 1.43 1.40
C LEU A 32 -9.93 2.09 1.83
N PHE A 33 -9.24 1.49 2.78
CA PHE A 33 -7.92 1.95 3.20
C PHE A 33 -6.94 1.98 2.02
N TRP A 34 -6.89 0.88 1.27
CA TRP A 34 -6.00 0.79 0.12
C TRP A 34 -6.43 1.71 -1.03
N ASN A 35 -7.74 1.91 -1.20
CA ASN A 35 -8.26 2.86 -2.19
C ASN A 35 -7.84 4.29 -1.88
N GLU A 36 -7.81 4.67 -0.61
CA GLU A 36 -7.36 6.01 -0.20
C GLU A 36 -5.88 6.21 -0.51
N ILE A 37 -5.06 5.19 -0.28
CA ILE A 37 -3.64 5.25 -0.63
C ILE A 37 -3.46 5.37 -2.14
N ALA A 38 -4.21 4.59 -2.90
CA ALA A 38 -4.17 4.65 -4.36
C ALA A 38 -4.57 6.04 -4.87
N GLU A 39 -5.61 6.61 -4.29
CA GLU A 39 -6.07 7.96 -4.65
C GLU A 39 -4.97 8.99 -4.38
N LYS A 40 -4.31 8.88 -3.24
CA LYS A 40 -3.21 9.78 -2.90
C LYS A 40 -2.08 9.70 -3.92
N LEU A 41 -1.70 8.48 -4.32
CA LEU A 41 -0.69 8.28 -5.35
C LEU A 41 -1.14 8.86 -6.69
N ASN A 42 -2.40 8.64 -7.06
CA ASN A 42 -2.95 9.15 -8.31
C ASN A 42 -2.92 10.68 -8.36
N VAL A 43 -3.29 11.32 -7.25
CA VAL A 43 -3.25 12.79 -7.16
C VAL A 43 -1.82 13.30 -7.27
N GLN A 44 -0.90 12.67 -6.55
CA GLN A 44 0.51 13.07 -6.55
C GLN A 44 1.14 12.92 -7.93
N GLU A 45 0.83 11.83 -8.64
CA GLU A 45 1.38 11.54 -9.96
C GLU A 45 0.51 12.05 -11.10
N ARG A 46 -0.62 12.68 -10.81
CA ARG A 46 -1.58 13.21 -11.79
C ARG A 46 -2.02 12.14 -12.78
N THR A 47 -2.46 11.00 -12.26
CA THR A 47 -2.84 9.86 -13.07
C THR A 47 -4.02 9.13 -12.43
N ASN A 48 -4.60 8.18 -13.14
CA ASN A 48 -5.61 7.25 -12.63
C ASN A 48 -5.09 5.81 -12.63
N TYR A 49 -3.78 5.69 -12.64
CA TYR A 49 -3.07 4.41 -12.84
C TYR A 49 -3.19 3.48 -11.63
N PHE A 50 -3.15 4.02 -10.41
CA PHE A 50 -3.09 3.21 -9.21
C PHE A 50 -4.47 2.81 -8.72
N THR A 51 -4.61 1.56 -8.26
CA THR A 51 -5.83 1.05 -7.64
C THR A 51 -5.51 0.52 -6.25
N GLY A 52 -6.52 0.47 -5.39
CA GLY A 52 -6.35 -0.07 -4.04
C GLY A 52 -5.89 -1.52 -4.06
N ASP A 53 -6.43 -2.32 -4.97
CA ASP A 53 -6.05 -3.73 -5.13
C ASP A 53 -4.56 -3.87 -5.47
N GLU A 54 -4.07 -3.08 -6.41
CA GLU A 54 -2.66 -3.11 -6.78
C GLU A 54 -1.74 -2.66 -5.66
N CYS A 55 -2.15 -1.63 -4.90
CA CYS A 55 -1.40 -1.17 -3.74
C CYS A 55 -1.31 -2.26 -2.69
N HIS A 56 -2.42 -2.93 -2.40
CA HIS A 56 -2.46 -4.01 -1.42
C HIS A 56 -1.58 -5.18 -1.85
N LYS A 57 -1.70 -5.61 -3.09
CA LYS A 57 -0.89 -6.70 -3.64
C LYS A 57 0.59 -6.37 -3.58
N LYS A 58 0.96 -5.15 -3.94
CA LYS A 58 2.36 -4.72 -3.90
C LYS A 58 2.89 -4.72 -2.47
N PHE A 59 2.10 -4.22 -1.53
CA PHE A 59 2.48 -4.20 -0.13
C PHE A 59 2.73 -5.62 0.41
N LEU A 60 1.84 -6.56 0.10
CA LEU A 60 2.01 -7.96 0.49
C LEU A 60 3.28 -8.56 -0.11
N SER A 61 3.59 -8.23 -1.36
CA SER A 61 4.81 -8.66 -2.02
C SER A 61 6.05 -8.13 -1.32
N LEU A 62 6.04 -6.87 -0.88
CA LEU A 62 7.15 -6.26 -0.16
C LEU A 62 7.37 -6.94 1.20
N ILE A 63 6.30 -7.22 1.93
CA ILE A 63 6.39 -7.91 3.22
C ILE A 63 6.98 -9.30 3.03
N LYS A 64 6.51 -10.02 2.04
CA LYS A 64 7.01 -11.38 1.74
C LYS A 64 8.51 -11.34 1.42
N ALA A 65 8.94 -10.40 0.59
CA ALA A 65 10.34 -10.25 0.25
C ALA A 65 11.19 -9.92 1.48
N PHE A 66 10.68 -9.07 2.36
CA PHE A 66 11.35 -8.70 3.60
C PHE A 66 11.54 -9.92 4.51
N TYR A 67 10.51 -10.73 4.69
CA TYR A 67 10.59 -11.93 5.51
C TYR A 67 11.58 -12.94 4.95
N VAL A 68 11.56 -13.14 3.65
CA VAL A 68 12.49 -14.06 2.98
C VAL A 68 13.93 -13.60 3.18
N SER A 69 14.21 -12.31 3.00
CA SER A 69 15.54 -11.74 3.20
C SER A 69 16.02 -11.92 4.64
N ARG A 70 15.09 -11.77 5.58
CA ARG A 70 15.41 -11.82 7.00
C ARG A 70 15.70 -13.25 7.48
N VAL A 71 15.00 -14.21 6.94
CA VAL A 71 15.15 -15.63 7.32
C VAL A 71 16.32 -16.26 6.60
N GLY A 72 16.55 -15.82 5.38
CA GLY A 72 17.68 -16.31 4.60
C GLY A 72 18.98 -15.77 5.04
#